data_b4610292dff95adf3c291cedd207b1cc
#
_entry.id   b4610292dff95adf3c291cedd207b1cc
#
_cell.length_a   1.000
_cell.length_b   1.000
_cell.length_c   1.000
_cell.angle_alpha   90.00
_cell.angle_beta   90.00
_cell.angle_gamma   90.00
#
_symmetry.space_group_name_H-M   'P 1'
#
loop_
_entity.id
_entity.type
_entity.pdbx_description
1 polymer ?
#
loop_
_entity_poly.entity_id
_entity_poly.type
_entity_poly.pdbx_seq_one_letter_code
_entity_poly.pdbx_strand_id
1 'polypeptide(L)'
;MLWLAAALCAGLAIQVWSAQATEPLDIGFYQPPGQLVLPAIPAERPRNVVVFIGDGMGLGQVSTARIRAVGPDGRLWMERMPVTGIVLTHSANSLVTDSAAAATAMACGIKTDNNIIGRDPNKPYRSILELARQRGLRTGLVVTKSITDATPAGFAAHVRHRDMQTVIAVQLLASRVDVMFGGGKAYFLPRDVTGSKRRDRRDLLEQARQAGYQYVEDLSGVKDCYHMVLGLFAMEAMTTMPPEPSLAEMTKAAIGVLDSAKDCNGLGLAKPGFLLMVEGSQIDTACHSNHLETMIRQLLLFDMAVKAGIEFASKDGQTLVLVTADHETGGLQIVPAPAAKGTKDEDEVQTRQLQTAWTNKVHTGQPVPLYAYGPGALLFTGVLDNTDIPKRLCGLLGIGPVPQPVEQTTVR
;
A
#
# COMPACT_ATOMS: atom_id res chain seq x y z
N MET A 1 -15.74 -36.95 -54.70
CA MET A 1 -14.50 -36.47 -54.03
C MET A 1 -14.93 -35.61 -52.84
N LEU A 2 -14.97 -36.25 -51.67
CA LEU A 2 -15.30 -35.60 -50.38
C LEU A 2 -14.03 -34.98 -49.79
N TRP A 3 -14.07 -33.71 -49.44
CA TRP A 3 -13.06 -33.07 -48.57
C TRP A 3 -13.64 -33.00 -47.16
N LEU A 4 -13.06 -33.77 -46.27
CA LEU A 4 -13.25 -33.62 -44.81
C LEU A 4 -12.40 -32.43 -44.34
N ALA A 5 -13.05 -31.41 -43.81
CA ALA A 5 -12.40 -30.37 -43.02
C ALA A 5 -12.36 -30.83 -41.57
N ALA A 6 -11.17 -31.19 -41.07
CA ALA A 6 -10.95 -31.44 -39.64
C ALA A 6 -10.75 -30.08 -38.95
N ALA A 7 -11.73 -29.70 -38.12
CA ALA A 7 -11.60 -28.57 -37.21
C ALA A 7 -10.74 -28.98 -36.02
N LEU A 8 -9.51 -28.44 -35.93
CA LEU A 8 -8.70 -28.52 -34.70
C LEU A 8 -9.29 -27.54 -33.68
N CYS A 9 -10.03 -28.08 -32.71
CA CYS A 9 -10.29 -27.37 -31.48
C CYS A 9 -9.03 -27.39 -30.60
N ALA A 10 -8.25 -26.30 -30.66
CA ALA A 10 -7.20 -26.06 -29.68
C ALA A 10 -7.87 -25.68 -28.34
N GLY A 11 -8.09 -26.67 -27.49
CA GLY A 11 -8.51 -26.43 -26.12
C GLY A 11 -7.39 -25.72 -25.36
N LEU A 12 -7.61 -24.47 -25.00
CA LEU A 12 -6.80 -23.79 -23.97
C LEU A 12 -7.02 -24.55 -22.66
N ALA A 13 -6.09 -25.42 -22.29
CA ALA A 13 -6.05 -26.02 -20.97
C ALA A 13 -5.71 -24.90 -19.96
N ILE A 14 -6.72 -24.44 -19.22
CA ILE A 14 -6.50 -23.65 -18.02
C ILE A 14 -5.73 -24.55 -17.07
N GLN A 15 -4.45 -24.27 -16.85
CA GLN A 15 -3.66 -24.97 -15.85
C GLN A 15 -4.16 -24.54 -14.47
N VAL A 16 -5.03 -25.36 -13.89
CA VAL A 16 -5.41 -25.24 -12.49
C VAL A 16 -4.24 -25.77 -11.67
N TRP A 17 -3.44 -24.88 -11.12
CA TRP A 17 -2.42 -25.23 -10.13
C TRP A 17 -3.13 -25.40 -8.79
N SER A 18 -3.45 -26.64 -8.42
CA SER A 18 -3.82 -26.97 -7.06
C SER A 18 -2.55 -26.92 -6.20
N ALA A 19 -2.32 -25.82 -5.51
CA ALA A 19 -1.32 -25.78 -4.46
C ALA A 19 -1.84 -26.65 -3.30
N GLN A 20 -1.34 -27.87 -3.18
CA GLN A 20 -1.45 -28.61 -1.92
C GLN A 20 -0.63 -27.85 -0.89
N ALA A 21 -1.27 -27.32 0.14
CA ALA A 21 -0.58 -26.77 1.30
C ALA A 21 0.16 -27.90 1.98
N THR A 22 1.49 -27.94 1.80
CA THR A 22 2.37 -28.99 2.31
C THR A 22 2.85 -28.74 3.73
N GLU A 23 2.70 -27.49 4.21
CA GLU A 23 3.10 -27.08 5.57
C GLU A 23 1.97 -26.25 6.20
N PRO A 24 1.74 -26.36 7.52
CA PRO A 24 0.81 -25.49 8.22
C PRO A 24 1.29 -24.04 8.11
N LEU A 25 0.45 -23.16 7.56
CA LEU A 25 0.73 -21.72 7.53
C LEU A 25 0.80 -21.20 8.97
N ASP A 26 1.97 -20.69 9.37
CA ASP A 26 2.11 -19.99 10.65
C ASP A 26 1.48 -18.59 10.56
N ILE A 27 0.28 -18.46 11.12
CA ILE A 27 -0.45 -17.20 11.30
C ILE A 27 -0.65 -16.86 12.77
N GLY A 28 0.15 -17.46 13.67
CA GLY A 28 0.04 -17.22 15.12
C GLY A 28 0.21 -15.75 15.52
N PHE A 29 0.86 -14.94 14.69
CA PHE A 29 0.96 -13.49 14.86
C PHE A 29 -0.37 -12.74 14.65
N TYR A 30 -1.32 -13.32 13.89
CA TYR A 30 -2.56 -12.64 13.55
C TYR A 30 -3.54 -12.62 14.73
N GLN A 31 -4.02 -11.44 15.05
CA GLN A 31 -5.01 -11.21 16.11
C GLN A 31 -6.33 -10.80 15.44
N PRO A 32 -7.26 -11.73 15.25
CA PRO A 32 -8.54 -11.42 14.60
C PRO A 32 -9.34 -10.42 15.43
N PRO A 33 -10.16 -9.58 14.77
CA PRO A 33 -11.05 -8.69 15.49
C PRO A 33 -12.11 -9.52 16.22
N GLY A 34 -12.18 -9.35 17.55
CA GLY A 34 -13.26 -9.92 18.34
C GLY A 34 -14.59 -9.19 18.08
N GLN A 35 -15.38 -8.99 19.11
CA GLN A 35 -16.56 -8.12 19.07
C GLN A 35 -16.11 -6.65 19.06
N LEU A 36 -15.60 -6.17 17.92
CA LEU A 36 -15.22 -4.78 17.74
C LEU A 36 -16.46 -3.93 17.50
N VAL A 37 -16.73 -3.00 18.40
CA VAL A 37 -17.71 -1.92 18.20
C VAL A 37 -16.91 -0.65 17.92
N LEU A 38 -16.91 -0.19 16.68
CA LEU A 38 -16.32 1.09 16.33
C LEU A 38 -17.27 2.23 16.75
N PRO A 39 -16.75 3.34 17.28
CA PRO A 39 -17.54 4.54 17.49
C PRO A 39 -18.26 5.00 16.22
N ALA A 40 -19.38 5.70 16.36
CA ALA A 40 -20.06 6.30 15.23
C ALA A 40 -19.11 7.23 14.44
N ILE A 41 -19.31 7.31 13.11
CA ILE A 41 -18.52 8.20 12.25
C ILE A 41 -18.84 9.65 12.62
N PRO A 42 -17.85 10.47 13.06
CA PRO A 42 -18.07 11.87 13.32
C PRO A 42 -18.42 12.64 12.03
N ALA A 43 -19.28 13.64 12.14
CA ALA A 43 -19.64 14.52 11.01
C ALA A 43 -18.54 15.55 10.68
N GLU A 44 -17.54 15.68 11.55
CA GLU A 44 -16.45 16.65 11.41
C GLU A 44 -15.42 16.24 10.37
N ARG A 45 -14.60 17.22 9.94
CA ARG A 45 -13.48 16.95 9.04
C ARG A 45 -12.34 16.27 9.80
N PRO A 46 -11.62 15.35 9.17
CA PRO A 46 -10.47 14.74 9.81
C PRO A 46 -9.34 15.76 9.99
N ARG A 47 -8.64 15.66 11.12
CA ARG A 47 -7.34 16.32 11.31
C ARG A 47 -6.21 15.48 10.74
N ASN A 48 -6.33 14.17 10.85
CA ASN A 48 -5.33 13.20 10.41
C ASN A 48 -5.93 12.27 9.35
N VAL A 49 -5.08 11.80 8.44
CA VAL A 49 -5.44 10.77 7.47
C VAL A 49 -4.36 9.69 7.44
N VAL A 50 -4.79 8.43 7.46
CA VAL A 50 -3.93 7.27 7.18
C VAL A 50 -4.50 6.54 5.97
N VAL A 51 -3.72 6.43 4.91
CA VAL A 51 -4.07 5.69 3.69
C VAL A 51 -3.26 4.40 3.66
N PHE A 52 -3.92 3.26 3.75
CA PHE A 52 -3.33 1.95 3.60
C PHE A 52 -3.53 1.46 2.16
N ILE A 53 -2.44 1.01 1.53
CA ILE A 53 -2.44 0.47 0.17
C ILE A 53 -1.87 -0.95 0.22
N GLY A 54 -2.71 -1.95 -0.10
CA GLY A 54 -2.26 -3.32 -0.29
C GLY A 54 -1.88 -3.51 -1.76
N ASP A 55 -0.58 -3.53 -2.07
CA ASP A 55 -0.08 -3.72 -3.43
C ASP A 55 -0.56 -5.06 -3.99
N GLY A 56 -1.30 -5.04 -5.12
CA GLY A 56 -1.85 -6.23 -5.74
C GLY A 56 -3.07 -6.86 -5.05
N MET A 57 -3.67 -6.17 -4.07
CA MET A 57 -4.73 -6.69 -3.21
C MET A 57 -6.14 -6.54 -3.81
N GLY A 58 -6.62 -7.54 -4.52
CA GLY A 58 -8.01 -7.62 -4.96
C GLY A 58 -8.94 -8.33 -3.95
N LEU A 59 -10.22 -8.42 -4.31
CA LEU A 59 -11.24 -9.10 -3.48
C LEU A 59 -10.96 -10.59 -3.29
N GLY A 60 -10.35 -11.24 -4.28
CA GLY A 60 -9.95 -12.66 -4.18
C GLY A 60 -8.93 -12.90 -3.09
N GLN A 61 -7.91 -12.02 -3.01
CA GLN A 61 -6.86 -12.05 -2.00
C GLN A 61 -7.45 -11.81 -0.60
N VAL A 62 -8.28 -10.77 -0.44
CA VAL A 62 -8.95 -10.46 0.84
C VAL A 62 -9.81 -11.62 1.30
N SER A 63 -10.66 -12.17 0.42
CA SER A 63 -11.56 -13.28 0.76
C SER A 63 -10.81 -14.54 1.14
N THR A 64 -9.73 -14.85 0.43
CA THR A 64 -8.88 -16.02 0.69
C THR A 64 -8.19 -15.91 2.05
N ALA A 65 -7.57 -14.75 2.33
CA ALA A 65 -6.93 -14.51 3.62
C ALA A 65 -7.91 -14.53 4.79
N ARG A 66 -9.11 -13.95 4.63
CA ARG A 66 -10.18 -14.02 5.63
C ARG A 66 -10.56 -15.44 5.95
N ILE A 67 -10.92 -16.25 4.94
CA ILE A 67 -11.35 -17.64 5.15
C ILE A 67 -10.26 -18.43 5.86
N ARG A 68 -9.01 -18.23 5.48
CA ARG A 68 -7.85 -18.92 6.08
C ARG A 68 -7.61 -18.53 7.53
N ALA A 69 -7.77 -17.25 7.87
CA ALA A 69 -7.45 -16.71 9.21
C ALA A 69 -8.61 -16.84 10.21
N VAL A 70 -9.85 -16.61 9.77
CA VAL A 70 -11.03 -16.46 10.68
C VAL A 70 -12.26 -17.22 10.19
N GLY A 71 -12.12 -18.01 9.13
CA GLY A 71 -13.24 -18.75 8.54
C GLY A 71 -14.16 -17.89 7.65
N PRO A 72 -15.11 -18.52 6.95
CA PRO A 72 -15.97 -17.83 5.98
C PRO A 72 -16.90 -16.80 6.63
N ASP A 73 -17.25 -16.98 7.89
CA ASP A 73 -18.20 -16.11 8.62
C ASP A 73 -17.46 -15.00 9.41
N GLY A 74 -16.12 -15.09 9.50
CA GLY A 74 -15.28 -14.10 10.16
C GLY A 74 -15.12 -12.79 9.37
N ARG A 75 -14.38 -11.84 9.93
CA ARG A 75 -14.02 -10.57 9.27
C ARG A 75 -12.58 -10.22 9.61
N LEU A 76 -11.84 -9.69 8.64
CA LEU A 76 -10.56 -9.02 8.84
C LEU A 76 -10.78 -7.65 9.49
N TRP A 77 -9.71 -7.03 9.98
CA TRP A 77 -9.79 -5.67 10.56
C TRP A 77 -10.31 -4.65 9.57
N MET A 78 -9.81 -4.68 8.32
CA MET A 78 -10.28 -3.79 7.26
C MET A 78 -11.77 -4.00 6.95
N GLU A 79 -12.27 -5.24 7.00
CA GLU A 79 -13.67 -5.57 6.73
C GLU A 79 -14.62 -5.20 7.88
N ARG A 80 -14.10 -4.73 9.04
CA ARG A 80 -14.90 -4.17 10.13
C ARG A 80 -15.18 -2.68 9.96
N MET A 81 -14.54 -2.03 9.01
CA MET A 81 -14.82 -0.62 8.73
C MET A 81 -16.23 -0.46 8.16
N PRO A 82 -17.00 0.56 8.60
CA PRO A 82 -18.42 0.67 8.27
C PRO A 82 -18.70 1.15 6.84
N VAL A 83 -17.70 1.69 6.15
CA VAL A 83 -17.84 2.22 4.79
C VAL A 83 -17.07 1.35 3.81
N THR A 84 -17.72 0.97 2.70
CA THR A 84 -17.11 0.18 1.63
C THR A 84 -17.36 0.86 0.28
N GLY A 85 -16.35 0.83 -0.57
CA GLY A 85 -16.38 1.28 -1.95
C GLY A 85 -15.60 0.33 -2.86
N ILE A 86 -15.64 0.60 -4.16
CA ILE A 86 -14.90 -0.10 -5.21
C ILE A 86 -14.11 0.94 -5.99
N VAL A 87 -12.85 0.64 -6.34
CA VAL A 87 -11.96 1.58 -7.03
C VAL A 87 -11.56 1.03 -8.41
N LEU A 88 -11.76 1.85 -9.44
CA LEU A 88 -11.30 1.60 -10.80
C LEU A 88 -9.84 2.02 -10.93
N THR A 89 -9.00 1.16 -11.51
CA THR A 89 -7.54 1.29 -11.40
C THR A 89 -6.79 1.57 -12.71
N HIS A 90 -7.46 1.52 -13.87
CA HIS A 90 -6.82 1.68 -15.18
C HIS A 90 -5.86 2.89 -15.26
N SER A 91 -4.79 2.76 -16.03
CA SER A 91 -3.85 3.84 -16.33
C SER A 91 -4.27 4.65 -17.57
N ALA A 92 -3.49 5.66 -17.96
CA ALA A 92 -3.80 6.45 -19.14
C ALA A 92 -3.63 5.67 -20.45
N ASN A 93 -2.66 4.77 -20.51
CA ASN A 93 -2.30 4.02 -21.69
C ASN A 93 -2.69 2.54 -21.66
N SER A 94 -3.31 2.05 -20.57
CA SER A 94 -3.66 0.63 -20.43
C SER A 94 -4.89 0.41 -19.55
N LEU A 95 -5.69 -0.61 -19.87
CA LEU A 95 -6.77 -1.09 -19.01
C LEU A 95 -6.22 -1.76 -17.74
N VAL A 96 -4.98 -2.23 -17.77
CA VAL A 96 -4.27 -2.81 -16.64
C VAL A 96 -3.15 -1.87 -16.22
N THR A 97 -3.26 -1.30 -15.04
CA THR A 97 -2.26 -0.38 -14.49
C THR A 97 -1.05 -1.12 -13.95
N ASP A 98 0.06 -0.40 -13.80
CA ASP A 98 1.13 -0.76 -12.87
C ASP A 98 1.07 0.11 -11.60
N SER A 99 1.85 -0.25 -10.58
CA SER A 99 1.87 0.48 -9.30
C SER A 99 2.31 1.95 -9.46
N ALA A 100 3.15 2.28 -10.46
CA ALA A 100 3.62 3.65 -10.68
C ALA A 100 2.48 4.57 -11.15
N ALA A 101 1.73 4.15 -12.15
CA ALA A 101 0.58 4.91 -12.66
C ALA A 101 -0.55 4.96 -11.62
N ALA A 102 -0.82 3.85 -10.91
CA ALA A 102 -1.85 3.79 -9.87
C ALA A 102 -1.50 4.68 -8.67
N ALA A 103 -0.26 4.64 -8.17
CA ALA A 103 0.20 5.53 -7.09
C ALA A 103 0.16 7.00 -7.51
N THR A 104 0.55 7.31 -8.75
CA THR A 104 0.42 8.66 -9.31
C THR A 104 -1.03 9.12 -9.33
N ALA A 105 -1.97 8.26 -9.71
CA ALA A 105 -3.39 8.58 -9.70
C ALA A 105 -3.89 8.86 -8.27
N MET A 106 -3.54 8.00 -7.31
CA MET A 106 -3.94 8.15 -5.89
C MET A 106 -3.23 9.29 -5.16
N ALA A 107 -2.07 9.73 -5.63
CA ALA A 107 -1.33 10.83 -5.02
C ALA A 107 -1.56 12.18 -5.69
N CYS A 108 -1.59 12.22 -7.03
CA CYS A 108 -1.62 13.48 -7.80
C CYS A 108 -2.99 13.77 -8.43
N GLY A 109 -3.92 12.82 -8.43
CA GLY A 109 -5.27 12.98 -9.00
C GLY A 109 -5.29 13.03 -10.53
N ILE A 110 -4.30 12.44 -11.20
CA ILE A 110 -4.21 12.33 -12.66
C ILE A 110 -4.04 10.86 -13.08
N LYS A 111 -4.51 10.52 -14.28
CA LYS A 111 -4.07 9.31 -14.97
C LYS A 111 -2.76 9.59 -15.71
N THR A 112 -1.82 8.65 -15.62
CA THR A 112 -0.57 8.69 -16.37
C THR A 112 -0.29 7.34 -17.02
N ASP A 113 0.73 7.28 -17.87
CA ASP A 113 1.16 6.03 -18.51
C ASP A 113 1.86 5.12 -17.48
N ASN A 114 1.76 3.81 -17.66
CA ASN A 114 2.47 2.84 -16.85
C ASN A 114 3.96 3.19 -16.75
N ASN A 115 4.58 2.89 -15.61
CA ASN A 115 5.95 3.20 -15.22
C ASN A 115 6.26 4.67 -14.89
N ILE A 116 5.37 5.61 -15.14
CA ILE A 116 5.58 7.05 -14.86
C ILE A 116 5.14 7.40 -13.44
N ILE A 117 5.94 8.18 -12.73
CA ILE A 117 5.72 8.53 -11.31
C ILE A 117 5.57 10.04 -11.13
N GLY A 118 4.48 10.45 -10.45
CA GLY A 118 4.24 11.83 -10.01
C GLY A 118 4.09 12.86 -11.14
N ARG A 119 3.88 12.40 -12.35
CA ARG A 119 3.81 13.25 -13.54
C ARG A 119 3.00 12.60 -14.65
N ASP A 120 2.59 13.36 -15.65
CA ASP A 120 2.25 12.85 -16.97
C ASP A 120 3.52 12.86 -17.88
N PRO A 121 3.45 12.39 -19.14
CA PRO A 121 4.59 12.47 -20.05
C PRO A 121 5.19 13.87 -20.22
N ASN A 122 4.41 14.93 -20.01
CA ASN A 122 4.80 16.31 -20.30
C ASN A 122 5.31 17.06 -19.05
N LYS A 123 4.63 16.95 -17.89
CA LYS A 123 4.91 17.77 -16.72
C LYS A 123 4.65 17.03 -15.39
N PRO A 124 5.35 17.42 -14.31
CA PRO A 124 5.08 16.90 -12.97
C PRO A 124 3.85 17.55 -12.34
N TYR A 125 3.22 16.80 -11.40
CA TYR A 125 2.07 17.25 -10.61
C TYR A 125 2.31 17.05 -9.13
N ARG A 126 1.90 18.01 -8.31
CA ARG A 126 2.01 17.91 -6.85
C ARG A 126 1.15 16.75 -6.33
N SER A 127 1.74 16.00 -5.43
CA SER A 127 1.00 14.98 -4.69
C SER A 127 0.24 15.59 -3.51
N ILE A 128 -0.76 14.86 -3.01
CA ILE A 128 -1.47 15.22 -1.77
C ILE A 128 -0.52 15.33 -0.58
N LEU A 129 0.57 14.57 -0.55
CA LEU A 129 1.57 14.60 0.51
C LEU A 129 2.39 15.90 0.46
N GLU A 130 2.79 16.34 -0.73
CA GLU A 130 3.45 17.62 -0.92
C GLU A 130 2.53 18.79 -0.57
N LEU A 131 1.24 18.72 -0.96
CA LEU A 131 0.24 19.74 -0.60
C LEU A 131 -0.04 19.77 0.90
N ALA A 132 -0.16 18.61 1.54
CA ALA A 132 -0.32 18.50 3.00
C ALA A 132 0.85 19.19 3.72
N ARG A 133 2.08 18.88 3.31
CA ARG A 133 3.26 19.52 3.86
C ARG A 133 3.28 21.03 3.67
N GLN A 134 2.90 21.55 2.48
CA GLN A 134 2.82 22.99 2.22
C GLN A 134 1.81 23.70 3.12
N ARG A 135 0.80 22.98 3.60
CA ARG A 135 -0.20 23.47 4.57
C ARG A 135 0.20 23.22 6.03
N GLY A 136 1.43 22.75 6.26
CA GLY A 136 1.97 22.55 7.59
C GLY A 136 1.56 21.24 8.27
N LEU A 137 0.87 20.32 7.57
CA LEU A 137 0.64 18.99 8.09
C LEU A 137 1.94 18.20 8.08
N ARG A 138 2.09 17.28 9.03
CA ARG A 138 3.18 16.30 9.02
C ARG A 138 2.87 15.19 8.02
N THR A 139 3.93 14.56 7.49
CA THR A 139 3.80 13.61 6.40
C THR A 139 4.61 12.34 6.63
N GLY A 140 4.10 11.20 6.19
CA GLY A 140 4.79 9.92 6.37
C GLY A 140 4.57 8.93 5.25
N LEU A 141 5.59 8.10 5.04
CA LEU A 141 5.61 6.96 4.13
C LEU A 141 6.15 5.74 4.87
N VAL A 142 5.41 4.64 4.87
CA VAL A 142 5.79 3.37 5.51
C VAL A 142 5.52 2.23 4.55
N VAL A 143 6.52 1.43 4.23
CA VAL A 143 6.42 0.38 3.20
C VAL A 143 7.18 -0.89 3.59
N THR A 144 6.87 -2.02 2.96
CA THR A 144 7.60 -3.28 3.15
C THR A 144 8.52 -3.66 1.99
N LYS A 145 8.50 -2.90 0.87
CA LYS A 145 9.55 -2.92 -0.17
C LYS A 145 10.56 -1.80 0.09
N SER A 146 11.27 -1.39 -0.95
CA SER A 146 12.13 -0.20 -0.90
C SER A 146 11.29 1.07 -0.76
N ILE A 147 11.73 2.01 0.08
CA ILE A 147 11.10 3.35 0.16
C ILE A 147 11.21 4.12 -1.16
N THR A 148 12.03 3.67 -2.09
CA THR A 148 12.19 4.23 -3.44
C THR A 148 11.34 3.51 -4.50
N ASP A 149 10.55 2.51 -4.12
CA ASP A 149 9.67 1.80 -5.05
C ASP A 149 8.50 2.70 -5.51
N ALA A 150 7.75 2.23 -6.46
CA ALA A 150 6.76 3.00 -7.21
C ALA A 150 5.70 3.65 -6.33
N THR A 151 5.11 2.92 -5.39
CA THR A 151 4.00 3.42 -4.57
C THR A 151 4.43 4.59 -3.67
N PRO A 152 5.45 4.47 -2.80
CA PRO A 152 5.90 5.62 -2.01
C PRO A 152 6.44 6.76 -2.89
N ALA A 153 7.11 6.43 -3.99
CA ALA A 153 7.64 7.44 -4.92
C ALA A 153 6.51 8.27 -5.55
N GLY A 154 5.35 7.68 -5.86
CA GLY A 154 4.18 8.40 -6.39
C GLY A 154 3.71 9.56 -5.49
N PHE A 155 3.97 9.45 -4.17
CA PHE A 155 3.59 10.48 -3.19
C PHE A 155 4.65 11.56 -2.98
N ALA A 156 5.92 11.37 -3.41
CA ALA A 156 6.99 12.31 -3.05
C ALA A 156 8.09 12.48 -4.11
N ALA A 157 7.91 11.95 -5.32
CA ALA A 157 8.87 12.05 -6.40
C ALA A 157 8.19 12.21 -7.77
N HIS A 158 8.96 12.72 -8.76
CA HIS A 158 8.50 12.98 -10.12
C HIS A 158 9.55 12.50 -11.12
N VAL A 159 9.39 11.26 -11.61
CA VAL A 159 10.35 10.65 -12.56
C VAL A 159 9.64 10.05 -13.77
N ARG A 160 10.36 9.95 -14.89
CA ARG A 160 9.83 9.39 -16.14
C ARG A 160 9.71 7.86 -16.12
N HIS A 161 10.37 7.19 -15.17
CA HIS A 161 10.33 5.74 -15.06
C HIS A 161 10.61 5.30 -13.62
N ARG A 162 9.84 4.33 -13.13
CA ARG A 162 9.92 3.81 -11.75
C ARG A 162 11.29 3.21 -11.39
N ASP A 163 12.06 2.72 -12.36
CA ASP A 163 13.39 2.17 -12.13
C ASP A 163 14.45 3.24 -11.83
N MET A 164 14.11 4.51 -11.91
CA MET A 164 15.02 5.61 -11.55
C MET A 164 15.19 5.74 -10.02
N GLN A 165 15.28 4.63 -9.31
CA GLN A 165 15.23 4.60 -7.84
C GLN A 165 16.34 5.42 -7.18
N THR A 166 17.53 5.52 -7.78
CA THR A 166 18.62 6.39 -7.27
C THR A 166 18.28 7.88 -7.38
N VAL A 167 17.47 8.28 -8.37
CA VAL A 167 16.94 9.65 -8.51
C VAL A 167 15.79 9.86 -7.53
N ILE A 168 14.90 8.86 -7.40
CA ILE A 168 13.80 8.89 -6.43
C ILE A 168 14.35 9.10 -5.02
N ALA A 169 15.40 8.37 -4.60
CA ALA A 169 16.04 8.56 -3.29
C ALA A 169 16.45 10.00 -3.03
N VAL A 170 17.00 10.70 -4.04
CA VAL A 170 17.36 12.13 -3.93
C VAL A 170 16.12 12.99 -3.75
N GLN A 171 15.07 12.72 -4.53
CA GLN A 171 13.81 13.50 -4.47
C GLN A 171 13.06 13.26 -3.15
N LEU A 172 13.08 12.05 -2.61
CA LEU A 172 12.52 11.74 -1.30
C LEU A 172 13.14 12.58 -0.18
N LEU A 173 14.48 12.71 -0.17
CA LEU A 173 15.14 13.60 0.80
C LEU A 173 14.79 15.08 0.57
N ALA A 174 14.73 15.50 -0.69
CA ALA A 174 14.39 16.88 -1.05
C ALA A 174 12.91 17.22 -0.72
N SER A 175 12.00 16.24 -0.78
CA SER A 175 10.58 16.42 -0.44
C SER A 175 10.36 16.70 1.05
N ARG A 176 11.33 16.32 1.91
CA ARG A 176 11.32 16.52 3.36
C ARG A 176 10.10 15.89 4.04
N VAL A 177 9.70 14.70 3.60
CA VAL A 177 8.70 13.87 4.28
C VAL A 177 9.17 13.59 5.70
N ASP A 178 8.32 13.80 6.69
CA ASP A 178 8.74 13.77 8.10
C ASP A 178 9.13 12.37 8.58
N VAL A 179 8.38 11.33 8.15
CA VAL A 179 8.70 9.93 8.49
C VAL A 179 8.77 9.08 7.23
N MET A 180 9.89 8.39 7.04
CA MET A 180 10.08 7.44 5.96
C MET A 180 10.62 6.13 6.53
N PHE A 181 9.81 5.05 6.49
CA PHE A 181 10.17 3.71 6.97
C PHE A 181 10.02 2.67 5.88
N GLY A 182 11.04 1.81 5.72
CA GLY A 182 11.02 0.73 4.75
C GLY A 182 12.38 0.09 4.52
N GLY A 183 12.52 -0.62 3.41
CA GLY A 183 13.81 -1.07 2.89
C GLY A 183 14.44 -0.04 1.96
N GLY A 184 15.44 -0.46 1.17
CA GLY A 184 16.04 0.33 0.11
C GLY A 184 17.31 1.10 0.49
N LYS A 185 17.97 0.75 1.60
CA LYS A 185 19.24 1.36 2.03
C LYS A 185 20.27 1.41 0.89
N ALA A 186 20.29 0.42 0.00
CA ALA A 186 21.18 0.34 -1.14
C ALA A 186 21.14 1.56 -2.07
N TYR A 187 19.99 2.26 -2.16
CA TYR A 187 19.81 3.44 -3.00
C TYR A 187 20.31 4.75 -2.35
N PHE A 188 20.69 4.69 -1.06
CA PHE A 188 21.17 5.83 -0.28
C PHE A 188 22.68 5.81 -0.07
N LEU A 189 23.34 4.65 -0.21
CA LEU A 189 24.77 4.46 0.01
C LEU A 189 25.59 4.92 -1.20
N PRO A 190 26.79 5.52 -1.01
CA PRO A 190 27.67 5.85 -2.12
C PRO A 190 28.19 4.60 -2.85
N ARG A 191 28.53 4.70 -4.12
CA ARG A 191 28.90 3.56 -4.98
C ARG A 191 30.03 2.68 -4.43
N ASP A 192 30.91 3.26 -3.63
CA ASP A 192 32.10 2.58 -3.09
C ASP A 192 31.75 1.70 -1.86
N VAL A 193 30.51 1.73 -1.38
CA VAL A 193 29.99 0.87 -0.30
C VAL A 193 29.39 -0.41 -0.89
N THR A 194 29.77 -1.55 -0.34
CA THR A 194 29.25 -2.87 -0.78
C THR A 194 27.72 -2.92 -0.70
N GLY A 195 27.08 -3.40 -1.76
CA GLY A 195 25.62 -3.49 -1.87
C GLY A 195 24.94 -2.20 -2.35
N SER A 196 25.68 -1.10 -2.56
CA SER A 196 25.10 0.12 -3.14
C SER A 196 24.59 -0.10 -4.56
N LYS A 197 23.42 0.48 -4.86
CA LYS A 197 22.83 0.56 -6.21
C LYS A 197 23.15 1.89 -6.91
N ARG A 198 23.84 2.82 -6.23
CA ARG A 198 24.22 4.12 -6.80
C ARG A 198 25.47 3.99 -7.67
N ARG A 199 25.52 4.83 -8.70
CA ARG A 199 26.72 4.96 -9.57
C ARG A 199 27.56 6.18 -9.24
N ASP A 200 27.05 7.06 -8.39
CA ASP A 200 27.74 8.27 -7.91
C ASP A 200 28.31 8.05 -6.48
N ARG A 201 29.10 9.02 -6.00
CA ARG A 201 29.69 8.98 -4.66
C ARG A 201 28.86 9.71 -3.59
N ARG A 202 27.60 10.01 -3.89
CA ARG A 202 26.74 10.70 -2.94
C ARG A 202 26.37 9.77 -1.79
N ASP A 203 26.68 10.18 -0.57
CA ASP A 203 26.16 9.56 0.65
C ASP A 203 24.85 10.27 1.02
N LEU A 204 23.71 9.65 0.69
CA LEU A 204 22.40 10.22 0.99
C LEU A 204 22.01 10.03 2.45
N LEU A 205 22.63 9.08 3.19
CA LEU A 205 22.41 8.94 4.62
C LEU A 205 23.04 10.11 5.38
N GLU A 206 24.26 10.51 4.99
CA GLU A 206 24.91 11.70 5.55
C GLU A 206 24.13 12.98 5.18
N GLN A 207 23.67 13.09 3.93
CA GLN A 207 22.82 14.21 3.51
C GLN A 207 21.50 14.25 4.30
N ALA A 208 20.91 13.10 4.62
CA ALA A 208 19.71 13.01 5.45
C ALA A 208 19.98 13.57 6.88
N ARG A 209 21.09 13.16 7.51
CA ARG A 209 21.51 13.70 8.84
C ARG A 209 21.69 15.20 8.80
N GLN A 210 22.40 15.71 7.78
CA GLN A 210 22.62 17.16 7.58
C GLN A 210 21.31 17.91 7.32
N ALA A 211 20.31 17.26 6.70
CA ALA A 211 18.99 17.81 6.50
C ALA A 211 18.10 17.75 7.76
N GLY A 212 18.58 17.18 8.87
CA GLY A 212 17.88 17.09 10.15
C GLY A 212 17.12 15.81 10.38
N TYR A 213 17.30 14.78 9.53
CA TYR A 213 16.72 13.47 9.78
C TYR A 213 17.48 12.72 10.87
N GLN A 214 16.75 12.12 11.80
CA GLN A 214 17.25 10.99 12.57
C GLN A 214 17.29 9.78 11.63
N TYR A 215 18.46 9.22 11.36
CA TYR A 215 18.61 7.96 10.65
C TYR A 215 18.66 6.79 11.63
N VAL A 216 17.83 5.76 11.40
CA VAL A 216 17.76 4.54 12.22
C VAL A 216 17.77 3.29 11.35
N GLU A 217 18.32 2.20 11.87
CA GLU A 217 18.32 0.86 11.25
C GLU A 217 17.44 -0.14 12.02
N ASP A 218 16.88 0.28 13.15
CA ASP A 218 15.88 -0.44 13.93
C ASP A 218 14.93 0.56 14.62
N LEU A 219 13.73 0.09 15.03
CA LEU A 219 12.73 0.96 15.63
C LEU A 219 13.05 1.37 17.07
N SER A 220 13.93 0.65 17.77
CA SER A 220 14.31 1.01 19.14
C SER A 220 15.10 2.32 19.19
N GLY A 221 15.71 2.68 18.08
CA GLY A 221 16.38 3.96 17.90
C GLY A 221 15.45 5.15 17.69
N VAL A 222 14.17 4.94 17.34
CA VAL A 222 13.23 6.03 17.05
C VAL A 222 12.89 6.78 18.34
N LYS A 223 13.14 8.10 18.33
CA LYS A 223 12.77 9.00 19.42
C LYS A 223 11.58 9.85 18.98
N ASP A 224 10.54 9.88 19.77
CA ASP A 224 9.28 10.61 19.54
C ASP A 224 9.44 12.15 19.48
N CYS A 225 10.57 12.65 19.96
CA CYS A 225 10.92 14.08 19.88
C CYS A 225 11.51 14.54 18.53
N TYR A 226 11.97 13.61 17.69
CA TYR A 226 12.39 13.96 16.34
C TYR A 226 11.19 14.06 15.42
N HIS A 227 11.16 15.13 14.61
CA HIS A 227 10.06 15.36 13.65
C HIS A 227 10.38 14.82 12.26
N MET A 228 11.65 14.49 11.99
CA MET A 228 12.07 13.89 10.73
C MET A 228 12.89 12.63 11.02
N VAL A 229 12.35 11.47 10.61
CA VAL A 229 12.97 10.15 10.83
C VAL A 229 13.05 9.38 9.52
N LEU A 230 14.26 8.90 9.19
CA LEU A 230 14.51 7.97 8.09
C LEU A 230 14.92 6.62 8.67
N GLY A 231 14.06 5.62 8.57
CA GLY A 231 14.34 4.24 8.98
C GLY A 231 14.47 3.32 7.76
N LEU A 232 15.67 2.78 7.52
CA LEU A 232 15.93 1.86 6.43
C LEU A 232 16.36 0.51 7.01
N PHE A 233 15.43 -0.44 7.05
CA PHE A 233 15.55 -1.70 7.80
C PHE A 233 16.10 -2.86 6.94
N ALA A 234 16.25 -2.66 5.62
CA ALA A 234 16.79 -3.63 4.68
C ALA A 234 17.57 -2.94 3.55
N MET A 235 18.51 -3.68 2.93
CA MET A 235 19.27 -3.17 1.78
C MET A 235 18.38 -2.90 0.56
N GLU A 236 17.43 -3.80 0.27
CA GLU A 236 16.45 -3.69 -0.80
C GLU A 236 15.04 -3.83 -0.20
N ALA A 237 14.20 -4.75 -0.69
CA ALA A 237 12.92 -5.03 -0.05
C ALA A 237 13.12 -5.72 1.32
N MET A 238 12.21 -5.48 2.24
CA MET A 238 12.20 -6.15 3.54
C MET A 238 11.76 -7.61 3.37
N THR A 239 12.26 -8.51 4.19
CA THR A 239 11.82 -9.91 4.24
C THR A 239 10.49 -10.06 4.99
N THR A 240 10.12 -9.04 5.77
CA THR A 240 8.97 -9.03 6.69
C THR A 240 9.04 -10.13 7.77
N MET A 241 10.26 -10.55 8.10
CA MET A 241 10.58 -11.55 9.12
C MET A 241 11.47 -10.92 10.20
N PRO A 242 11.36 -11.36 11.45
CA PRO A 242 12.32 -10.95 12.47
C PRO A 242 13.77 -11.19 12.04
N PRO A 243 14.72 -10.28 12.36
CA PRO A 243 14.58 -9.14 13.27
C PRO A 243 14.03 -7.84 12.64
N GLU A 244 13.66 -7.84 11.37
CA GLU A 244 13.05 -6.67 10.74
C GLU A 244 11.73 -6.30 11.45
N PRO A 245 11.42 -5.00 11.61
CA PRO A 245 10.15 -4.59 12.19
C PRO A 245 8.97 -4.98 11.28
N SER A 246 7.88 -5.40 11.88
CA SER A 246 6.62 -5.62 11.17
C SER A 246 6.02 -4.31 10.66
N LEU A 247 5.18 -4.39 9.63
CA LEU A 247 4.45 -3.22 9.11
C LEU A 247 3.60 -2.55 10.20
N ALA A 248 3.02 -3.34 11.11
CA ALA A 248 2.23 -2.82 12.23
C ALA A 248 3.09 -2.04 13.24
N GLU A 249 4.30 -2.51 13.56
CA GLU A 249 5.23 -1.79 14.42
C GLU A 249 5.72 -0.50 13.78
N MET A 250 6.08 -0.53 12.48
CA MET A 250 6.46 0.66 11.72
C MET A 250 5.31 1.68 11.66
N THR A 251 4.08 1.22 11.44
CA THR A 251 2.88 2.08 11.43
C THR A 251 2.66 2.77 12.78
N LYS A 252 2.75 2.02 13.88
CA LYS A 252 2.62 2.60 15.23
C LYS A 252 3.71 3.62 15.53
N ALA A 253 4.97 3.31 15.19
CA ALA A 253 6.09 4.22 15.36
C ALA A 253 5.93 5.50 14.53
N ALA A 254 5.50 5.37 13.26
CA ALA A 254 5.24 6.50 12.39
C ALA A 254 4.14 7.41 12.93
N ILE A 255 3.00 6.83 13.35
CA ILE A 255 1.91 7.59 13.98
C ILE A 255 2.41 8.28 15.24
N GLY A 256 3.20 7.59 16.07
CA GLY A 256 3.77 8.16 17.30
C GLY A 256 4.61 9.41 17.03
N VAL A 257 5.50 9.37 16.03
CA VAL A 257 6.30 10.53 15.59
C VAL A 257 5.41 11.64 15.04
N LEU A 258 4.47 11.30 14.13
CA LEU A 258 3.62 12.28 13.45
C LEU A 258 2.61 12.96 14.38
N ASP A 259 2.09 12.27 15.39
CA ASP A 259 1.15 12.83 16.40
C ASP A 259 1.86 13.43 17.63
N SER A 260 3.19 13.37 17.70
CA SER A 260 3.93 13.94 18.83
C SER A 260 3.70 15.46 18.94
N ALA A 261 3.42 15.91 20.18
CA ALA A 261 3.26 17.32 20.52
C ALA A 261 4.51 17.90 21.21
N LYS A 262 5.65 17.17 21.18
CA LYS A 262 6.86 17.56 21.91
C LYS A 262 8.04 17.69 20.95
N ASP A 263 8.86 18.70 21.17
CA ASP A 263 10.22 18.73 20.63
C ASP A 263 11.20 17.97 21.56
N CYS A 264 12.46 17.83 21.15
CA CYS A 264 13.49 17.15 21.93
C CYS A 264 13.88 17.90 23.24
N ASN A 265 13.45 19.14 23.41
CA ASN A 265 13.64 19.93 24.63
C ASN A 265 12.41 19.86 25.57
N GLY A 266 11.39 19.09 25.21
CA GLY A 266 10.16 18.95 26.00
C GLY A 266 9.19 20.13 25.86
N LEU A 267 9.42 21.07 24.94
CA LEU A 267 8.50 22.16 24.67
C LEU A 267 7.27 21.62 23.94
N GLY A 268 6.09 22.03 24.40
CA GLY A 268 4.84 21.69 23.75
C GLY A 268 4.72 22.32 22.37
N LEU A 269 4.39 21.51 21.36
CA LEU A 269 4.15 21.95 20.01
C LEU A 269 2.66 21.82 19.64
N ALA A 270 2.21 22.65 18.71
CA ALA A 270 0.91 22.45 18.11
C ALA A 270 0.88 21.09 17.36
N LYS A 271 -0.27 20.41 17.42
CA LYS A 271 -0.53 19.21 16.62
C LYS A 271 -1.20 19.61 15.31
N PRO A 272 -0.46 19.80 14.24
CA PRO A 272 -1.03 20.32 12.98
C PRO A 272 -1.92 19.32 12.26
N GLY A 273 -1.86 18.04 12.64
CA GLY A 273 -2.41 16.92 11.89
C GLY A 273 -1.37 16.30 10.95
N PHE A 274 -1.74 15.15 10.36
CA PHE A 274 -0.81 14.44 9.48
C PHE A 274 -1.52 13.70 8.33
N LEU A 275 -0.74 13.43 7.28
CA LEU A 275 -1.07 12.50 6.20
C LEU A 275 0.00 11.39 6.16
N LEU A 276 -0.41 10.15 6.41
CA LEU A 276 0.44 8.96 6.40
C LEU A 276 -0.03 7.98 5.32
N MET A 277 0.86 7.56 4.44
CA MET A 277 0.67 6.43 3.56
C MET A 277 1.41 5.21 4.11
N VAL A 278 0.72 4.06 4.16
CA VAL A 278 1.23 2.77 4.63
C VAL A 278 0.98 1.73 3.56
N GLU A 279 2.03 1.02 3.14
CA GLU A 279 1.92 0.05 2.05
C GLU A 279 2.33 -1.36 2.49
N GLY A 280 1.43 -2.32 2.24
CA GLY A 280 1.71 -3.75 2.26
C GLY A 280 2.23 -4.23 0.93
N SER A 281 3.49 -3.90 0.61
CA SER A 281 4.06 -4.01 -0.74
C SER A 281 4.34 -5.45 -1.18
N GLN A 282 4.38 -6.43 -0.26
CA GLN A 282 4.79 -7.80 -0.55
C GLN A 282 3.63 -8.72 -0.96
N ILE A 283 2.39 -8.26 -0.88
CA ILE A 283 1.22 -9.03 -1.33
C ILE A 283 1.33 -9.27 -2.84
N ASP A 284 1.62 -8.23 -3.61
CA ASP A 284 1.84 -8.29 -5.05
C ASP A 284 2.97 -9.24 -5.45
N THR A 285 4.11 -9.16 -4.78
CA THR A 285 5.26 -10.05 -5.03
C THR A 285 4.88 -11.53 -4.90
N ALA A 286 4.07 -11.85 -3.89
CA ALA A 286 3.56 -13.21 -3.68
C ALA A 286 2.56 -13.61 -4.77
N CYS A 287 1.69 -12.68 -5.21
CA CYS A 287 0.73 -12.90 -6.29
C CYS A 287 1.41 -13.13 -7.64
N HIS A 288 2.46 -12.38 -7.99
CA HIS A 288 3.26 -12.60 -9.20
C HIS A 288 3.90 -14.00 -9.25
N SER A 289 4.16 -14.58 -8.09
CA SER A 289 4.66 -15.95 -7.97
C SER A 289 3.56 -16.99 -7.88
N ASN A 290 2.28 -16.60 -7.78
CA ASN A 290 1.13 -17.43 -7.44
C ASN A 290 1.35 -18.23 -6.13
N HIS A 291 2.07 -17.62 -5.17
CA HIS A 291 2.41 -18.26 -3.92
C HIS A 291 1.38 -17.94 -2.84
N LEU A 292 0.37 -18.80 -2.72
CA LEU A 292 -0.83 -18.61 -1.90
C LEU A 292 -0.51 -18.29 -0.43
N GLU A 293 0.32 -19.12 0.20
CA GLU A 293 0.62 -19.01 1.63
C GLU A 293 1.36 -17.71 1.97
N THR A 294 2.31 -17.32 1.11
CA THR A 294 3.02 -16.05 1.26
C THR A 294 2.05 -14.87 1.06
N MET A 295 1.17 -14.93 0.05
CA MET A 295 0.17 -13.89 -0.16
C MET A 295 -0.75 -13.72 1.05
N ILE A 296 -1.27 -14.83 1.60
CA ILE A 296 -2.11 -14.81 2.80
C ILE A 296 -1.34 -14.18 3.98
N ARG A 297 -0.10 -14.64 4.22
CA ARG A 297 0.72 -14.10 5.30
C ARG A 297 0.96 -12.60 5.16
N GLN A 298 1.32 -12.12 3.96
CA GLN A 298 1.58 -10.70 3.70
C GLN A 298 0.32 -9.85 3.88
N LEU A 299 -0.84 -10.35 3.43
CA LEU A 299 -2.11 -9.67 3.60
C LEU A 299 -2.51 -9.59 5.09
N LEU A 300 -2.28 -10.65 5.87
CA LEU A 300 -2.56 -10.63 7.31
C LEU A 300 -1.60 -9.70 8.07
N LEU A 301 -0.33 -9.60 7.67
CA LEU A 301 0.60 -8.59 8.21
C LEU A 301 0.13 -7.16 7.89
N PHE A 302 -0.39 -6.95 6.69
CA PHE A 302 -1.01 -5.68 6.29
C PHE A 302 -2.25 -5.38 7.13
N ASP A 303 -3.14 -6.35 7.32
CA ASP A 303 -4.35 -6.18 8.13
C ASP A 303 -4.04 -5.89 9.62
N MET A 304 -2.91 -6.41 10.14
CA MET A 304 -2.41 -6.02 11.47
C MET A 304 -1.91 -4.57 11.52
N ALA A 305 -1.37 -4.04 10.43
CA ALA A 305 -1.04 -2.61 10.34
C ALA A 305 -2.32 -1.75 10.26
N VAL A 306 -3.33 -2.20 9.50
CA VAL A 306 -4.66 -1.58 9.48
C VAL A 306 -5.28 -1.56 10.88
N LYS A 307 -5.18 -2.65 11.64
CA LYS A 307 -5.58 -2.68 13.06
C LYS A 307 -4.96 -1.52 13.84
N ALA A 308 -3.65 -1.30 13.70
CA ALA A 308 -2.98 -0.21 14.42
C ALA A 308 -3.54 1.18 14.04
N GLY A 309 -3.86 1.40 12.76
CA GLY A 309 -4.53 2.62 12.30
C GLY A 309 -5.94 2.79 12.87
N ILE A 310 -6.75 1.72 12.87
CA ILE A 310 -8.11 1.73 13.44
C ILE A 310 -8.08 1.99 14.94
N GLU A 311 -7.18 1.33 15.68
CA GLU A 311 -7.04 1.51 17.12
C GLU A 311 -6.64 2.95 17.49
N PHE A 312 -5.77 3.57 16.69
CA PHE A 312 -5.43 4.98 16.85
C PHE A 312 -6.64 5.87 16.55
N ALA A 313 -7.27 5.70 15.39
CA ALA A 313 -8.40 6.50 14.92
C ALA A 313 -9.60 6.43 15.89
N SER A 314 -9.89 5.25 16.44
CA SER A 314 -11.00 5.06 17.39
C SER A 314 -10.79 5.79 18.72
N LYS A 315 -9.52 5.97 19.14
CA LYS A 315 -9.15 6.71 20.36
C LYS A 315 -9.05 8.21 20.12
N ASP A 316 -8.49 8.59 18.97
CA ASP A 316 -8.27 9.99 18.60
C ASP A 316 -9.57 10.69 18.16
N GLY A 317 -10.48 9.98 17.49
CA GLY A 317 -11.76 10.51 16.99
C GLY A 317 -11.65 11.51 15.83
N GLN A 318 -10.45 11.91 15.45
CA GLN A 318 -10.17 12.93 14.41
C GLN A 318 -9.37 12.37 13.23
N THR A 319 -9.20 11.07 13.16
CA THR A 319 -8.40 10.39 12.13
C THR A 319 -9.30 9.63 11.16
N LEU A 320 -9.15 9.93 9.87
CA LEU A 320 -9.71 9.14 8.78
C LEU A 320 -8.73 8.02 8.40
N VAL A 321 -9.21 6.80 8.37
CA VAL A 321 -8.49 5.63 7.88
C VAL A 321 -9.12 5.17 6.58
N LEU A 322 -8.32 5.05 5.53
CA LEU A 322 -8.68 4.46 4.24
C LEU A 322 -7.82 3.22 4.00
N VAL A 323 -8.42 2.15 3.49
CA VAL A 323 -7.73 0.94 3.03
C VAL A 323 -8.16 0.65 1.60
N THR A 324 -7.22 0.53 0.70
CA THR A 324 -7.49 0.14 -0.70
C THR A 324 -6.30 -0.60 -1.28
N ALA A 325 -6.30 -0.85 -2.58
CA ALA A 325 -5.17 -1.37 -3.34
C ALA A 325 -4.90 -0.47 -4.55
N ASP A 326 -3.74 -0.63 -5.14
CA ASP A 326 -3.34 0.02 -6.38
C ASP A 326 -3.86 -0.73 -7.62
N HIS A 327 -3.86 -2.06 -7.58
CA HIS A 327 -4.44 -2.99 -8.56
C HIS A 327 -4.66 -4.37 -7.94
N GLU A 328 -5.21 -5.28 -8.69
CA GLU A 328 -5.24 -6.72 -8.40
C GLU A 328 -4.10 -7.42 -9.17
N THR A 329 -3.55 -8.49 -8.61
CA THR A 329 -2.48 -9.29 -9.22
C THR A 329 -2.82 -10.77 -9.17
N GLY A 330 -2.62 -11.46 -10.31
CA GLY A 330 -2.71 -12.90 -10.44
C GLY A 330 -4.10 -13.44 -10.77
N GLY A 331 -5.15 -12.63 -10.65
CA GLY A 331 -6.52 -13.06 -10.88
C GLY A 331 -6.95 -14.19 -9.96
N LEU A 332 -6.64 -14.08 -8.64
CA LEU A 332 -6.96 -15.09 -7.65
C LEU A 332 -8.45 -15.24 -7.44
N GLN A 333 -8.93 -16.46 -7.50
CA GLN A 333 -10.33 -16.82 -7.28
C GLN A 333 -10.46 -17.99 -6.30
N ILE A 334 -11.53 -17.96 -5.51
CA ILE A 334 -11.99 -19.14 -4.75
C ILE A 334 -12.87 -19.96 -5.69
N VAL A 335 -12.54 -21.23 -5.84
CA VAL A 335 -13.23 -22.14 -6.77
C VAL A 335 -13.83 -23.32 -6.01
N PRO A 336 -14.85 -24.01 -6.58
CA PRO A 336 -15.39 -25.20 -5.96
C PRO A 336 -14.32 -26.27 -5.69
N ALA A 337 -14.41 -26.92 -4.55
CA ALA A 337 -13.57 -28.09 -4.28
C ALA A 337 -13.98 -29.26 -5.21
N PRO A 338 -13.04 -30.09 -5.70
CA PRO A 338 -13.38 -31.26 -6.49
C PRO A 338 -14.33 -32.16 -5.72
N ALA A 339 -15.37 -32.67 -6.38
CA ALA A 339 -16.28 -33.63 -5.80
C ALA A 339 -15.50 -34.88 -5.32
N ALA A 340 -15.85 -35.42 -4.15
CA ALA A 340 -15.27 -36.65 -3.67
C ALA A 340 -15.57 -37.78 -4.66
N LYS A 341 -14.54 -38.57 -5.03
CA LYS A 341 -14.71 -39.70 -5.96
C LYS A 341 -15.78 -40.65 -5.41
N GLY A 342 -16.90 -40.84 -6.13
CA GLY A 342 -17.95 -41.78 -5.82
C GLY A 342 -19.28 -41.19 -5.34
N THR A 343 -19.40 -39.87 -5.21
CA THR A 343 -20.71 -39.22 -4.95
C THR A 343 -21.46 -39.00 -6.27
N LYS A 344 -22.70 -39.51 -6.35
CA LYS A 344 -23.52 -39.39 -7.55
C LYS A 344 -24.30 -38.06 -7.65
N ASP A 345 -24.32 -37.27 -6.59
CA ASP A 345 -25.00 -35.98 -6.54
C ASP A 345 -23.94 -34.87 -6.47
N GLU A 346 -23.80 -34.12 -7.55
CA GLU A 346 -22.90 -32.96 -7.64
C GLU A 346 -23.26 -31.86 -6.62
N ASP A 347 -24.43 -31.88 -6.03
CA ASP A 347 -24.94 -30.88 -5.08
C ASP A 347 -24.66 -31.21 -3.60
N GLU A 348 -24.27 -32.44 -3.24
CA GLU A 348 -24.32 -32.89 -1.84
C GLU A 348 -23.00 -32.77 -1.05
N VAL A 349 -21.84 -32.49 -1.69
CA VAL A 349 -20.55 -32.37 -1.01
C VAL A 349 -19.75 -31.15 -1.50
N GLN A 350 -20.35 -29.96 -1.41
CA GLN A 350 -19.54 -28.77 -1.36
C GLN A 350 -18.83 -28.71 0.00
N THR A 351 -17.66 -29.32 0.06
CA THR A 351 -16.81 -29.23 1.26
C THR A 351 -16.47 -27.76 1.49
N ARG A 352 -16.58 -27.27 2.73
CA ARG A 352 -16.07 -25.92 3.13
C ARG A 352 -14.54 -25.84 3.08
N GLN A 353 -13.91 -26.65 2.22
CA GLN A 353 -12.47 -26.65 2.02
C GLN A 353 -12.09 -25.51 1.07
N LEU A 354 -11.20 -24.64 1.50
CA LEU A 354 -10.68 -23.56 0.68
C LEU A 354 -9.90 -24.10 -0.53
N GLN A 355 -10.45 -23.87 -1.72
CA GLN A 355 -9.80 -24.15 -3.00
C GLN A 355 -9.63 -22.84 -3.75
N THR A 356 -8.46 -22.63 -4.36
CA THR A 356 -8.16 -21.41 -5.08
C THR A 356 -7.55 -21.72 -6.45
N ALA A 357 -7.76 -20.78 -7.38
CA ALA A 357 -7.15 -20.81 -8.70
C ALA A 357 -6.59 -19.43 -9.05
N TRP A 358 -5.46 -19.41 -9.74
CA TRP A 358 -4.85 -18.22 -10.32
C TRP A 358 -5.04 -18.22 -11.82
N THR A 359 -5.39 -17.08 -12.41
CA THR A 359 -5.58 -16.98 -13.85
C THR A 359 -4.31 -16.59 -14.61
N ASN A 360 -3.39 -15.91 -13.93
CA ASN A 360 -2.14 -15.43 -14.52
C ASN A 360 -1.09 -15.12 -13.44
N LYS A 361 0.02 -14.45 -13.82
CA LYS A 361 1.11 -14.00 -12.92
C LYS A 361 1.41 -12.51 -13.06
N VAL A 362 0.47 -11.76 -13.60
CA VAL A 362 0.60 -10.32 -13.83
C VAL A 362 -0.59 -9.60 -13.22
N HIS A 363 -0.60 -8.28 -13.30
CA HIS A 363 -1.73 -7.50 -12.83
C HIS A 363 -2.98 -7.76 -13.66
N THR A 364 -4.16 -7.49 -13.10
CA THR A 364 -5.44 -7.53 -13.82
C THR A 364 -6.15 -6.18 -13.78
N GLY A 365 -7.12 -6.00 -14.67
CA GLY A 365 -7.98 -4.82 -14.70
C GLY A 365 -9.18 -4.89 -13.76
N GLN A 366 -9.20 -5.82 -12.80
CA GLN A 366 -10.29 -5.93 -11.84
C GLN A 366 -10.31 -4.72 -10.91
N PRO A 367 -11.48 -4.17 -10.59
CA PRO A 367 -11.61 -3.16 -9.55
C PRO A 367 -11.16 -3.71 -8.20
N VAL A 368 -10.63 -2.84 -7.36
CA VAL A 368 -10.15 -3.20 -6.03
C VAL A 368 -11.06 -2.69 -4.92
N PRO A 369 -11.09 -3.33 -3.74
CA PRO A 369 -11.91 -2.87 -2.63
C PRO A 369 -11.38 -1.57 -2.02
N LEU A 370 -12.29 -0.80 -1.42
CA LEU A 370 -11.97 0.32 -0.55
C LEU A 370 -12.77 0.17 0.74
N TYR A 371 -12.12 0.38 1.88
CA TYR A 371 -12.75 0.42 3.20
C TYR A 371 -12.39 1.74 3.87
N ALA A 372 -13.33 2.33 4.64
CA ALA A 372 -13.08 3.59 5.30
C ALA A 372 -13.73 3.67 6.69
N TYR A 373 -13.04 4.35 7.62
CA TYR A 373 -13.51 4.64 8.97
C TYR A 373 -13.00 6.00 9.45
N GLY A 374 -13.84 6.73 10.19
CA GLY A 374 -13.52 8.02 10.79
C GLY A 374 -14.17 9.19 10.06
N PRO A 375 -13.84 10.44 10.46
CA PRO A 375 -14.44 11.64 9.89
C PRO A 375 -14.28 11.69 8.36
N GLY A 376 -15.38 11.95 7.65
CA GLY A 376 -15.39 12.03 6.19
C GLY A 376 -15.43 10.68 5.46
N ALA A 377 -15.42 9.53 6.16
CA ALA A 377 -15.40 8.20 5.55
C ALA A 377 -16.54 7.98 4.55
N LEU A 378 -17.74 8.51 4.80
CA LEU A 378 -18.92 8.36 3.93
C LEU A 378 -18.70 8.88 2.49
N LEU A 379 -17.74 9.77 2.28
CA LEU A 379 -17.37 10.23 0.94
C LEU A 379 -16.72 9.14 0.08
N PHE A 380 -16.33 8.00 0.65
CA PHE A 380 -15.64 6.93 -0.06
C PHE A 380 -16.53 5.72 -0.37
N THR A 381 -17.86 5.93 -0.38
CA THR A 381 -18.86 4.92 -0.81
C THR A 381 -18.99 4.90 -2.33
N GLY A 382 -19.47 3.76 -2.85
CA GLY A 382 -19.80 3.58 -4.28
C GLY A 382 -18.60 3.17 -5.13
N VAL A 383 -18.70 3.41 -6.42
CA VAL A 383 -17.64 3.13 -7.38
C VAL A 383 -16.88 4.42 -7.66
N LEU A 384 -15.57 4.40 -7.44
CA LEU A 384 -14.67 5.55 -7.54
C LEU A 384 -13.62 5.29 -8.61
N ASP A 385 -13.16 6.33 -9.26
CA ASP A 385 -11.87 6.28 -9.96
C ASP A 385 -10.73 6.49 -8.94
N ASN A 386 -9.57 5.86 -9.12
CA ASN A 386 -8.45 6.03 -8.18
C ASN A 386 -7.98 7.49 -8.06
N THR A 387 -8.24 8.34 -9.09
CA THR A 387 -7.98 9.79 -9.03
C THR A 387 -8.96 10.54 -8.14
N ASP A 388 -10.09 9.96 -7.76
CA ASP A 388 -11.07 10.61 -6.86
C ASP A 388 -10.61 10.58 -5.41
N ILE A 389 -9.78 9.60 -5.04
CA ILE A 389 -9.25 9.47 -3.67
C ILE A 389 -8.53 10.76 -3.26
N PRO A 390 -7.46 11.21 -3.96
CA PRO A 390 -6.76 12.43 -3.55
C PRO A 390 -7.62 13.69 -3.66
N LYS A 391 -8.55 13.76 -4.62
CA LYS A 391 -9.46 14.91 -4.74
C LYS A 391 -10.34 15.06 -3.50
N ARG A 392 -10.91 13.95 -3.01
CA ARG A 392 -11.73 13.93 -1.79
C ARG A 392 -10.90 14.23 -0.54
N LEU A 393 -9.70 13.64 -0.44
CA LEU A 393 -8.77 13.92 0.67
C LEU A 393 -8.34 15.38 0.71
N CYS A 394 -8.06 16.01 -0.43
CA CYS A 394 -7.77 17.43 -0.52
C CYS A 394 -8.91 18.31 0.01
N GLY A 395 -10.15 17.96 -0.36
CA GLY A 395 -11.34 18.67 0.14
C GLY A 395 -11.52 18.51 1.65
N LEU A 396 -11.31 17.32 2.18
CA LEU A 396 -11.43 17.04 3.62
C LEU A 396 -10.35 17.74 4.45
N LEU A 397 -9.10 17.71 4.00
CA LEU A 397 -7.95 18.30 4.71
C LEU A 397 -7.81 19.81 4.43
N GLY A 398 -8.50 20.37 3.44
CA GLY A 398 -8.37 21.77 3.05
C GLY A 398 -6.98 22.13 2.50
N ILE A 399 -6.28 21.16 1.87
CA ILE A 399 -4.90 21.33 1.41
C ILE A 399 -4.78 21.84 -0.04
N GLY A 400 -5.89 22.10 -0.70
CA GLY A 400 -5.96 22.58 -2.07
C GLY A 400 -6.40 21.49 -3.04
N PRO A 401 -6.80 21.88 -4.26
CA PRO A 401 -7.26 20.89 -5.24
C PRO A 401 -6.11 20.14 -5.90
N VAL A 402 -6.35 18.90 -6.30
CA VAL A 402 -5.56 18.16 -7.29
C VAL A 402 -6.45 17.92 -8.53
N PRO A 403 -5.88 17.80 -9.74
CA PRO A 403 -4.45 17.87 -10.05
C PRO A 403 -3.89 19.30 -10.03
N GLN A 404 -2.69 19.45 -9.51
CA GLN A 404 -1.96 20.73 -9.49
C GLN A 404 -0.58 20.53 -10.14
N PRO A 405 -0.31 21.12 -11.32
CA PRO A 405 1.01 21.09 -11.93
C PRO A 405 2.08 21.72 -11.02
N VAL A 406 3.28 21.15 -11.03
CA VAL A 406 4.46 21.80 -10.43
C VAL A 406 4.91 22.91 -11.36
N GLU A 407 4.91 24.14 -10.89
CA GLU A 407 5.44 25.28 -11.65
C GLU A 407 6.95 25.05 -11.89
N GLN A 408 7.35 25.05 -13.16
CA GLN A 408 8.78 25.06 -13.49
C GLN A 408 9.27 26.49 -13.16
N THR A 409 10.01 26.61 -12.06
CA THR A 409 10.76 27.84 -11.82
C THR A 409 11.78 27.94 -12.95
N THR A 410 11.48 28.77 -13.95
CA THR A 410 12.48 29.18 -14.95
C THR A 410 13.55 29.92 -14.18
N VAL A 411 14.62 29.21 -13.82
CA VAL A 411 15.86 29.85 -13.42
C VAL A 411 16.34 30.56 -14.68
N ARG A 412 16.13 31.90 -14.71
CA ARG A 412 16.72 32.79 -15.69
C ARG A 412 18.19 32.99 -15.36
#